data_86c6e3d060668b9b3f60b0f754cd673d
#
_entry.id   86c6e3d060668b9b3f60b0f754cd673d
#
_cell.length_a   1.000
_cell.length_b   1.000
_cell.length_c   1.000
_cell.angle_alpha   90.00
_cell.angle_beta   90.00
_cell.angle_gamma   90.00
#
_symmetry.space_group_name_H-M   'P 1'
#
loop_
_entity.id
_entity.type
_entity.pdbx_description
1 polymer ?
#
loop_
_entity_poly.entity_id
_entity_poly.type
_entity_poly.pdbx_seq_one_letter_code
_entity_poly.pdbx_strand_id
1 'polypeptide(L)'
;MEAWELPVYSNLYLSKFNLVKGVKTLNEHQLIQEYFSEIGSAFLVEQGIRVPIGDDAAVISSPKGKESVISVDTSIGGVHFLESMHASDIAYRSVSVALSDLAACGATPAWFTLALSLKKYDPKWLSDFKKGLEDISTELKIPLIGGDTTKGNLSITVQVGGYVEAGKALTREGARIGDVIYVTGCIGAASSALDNLRGGNLTRLDKNRYLRPKIRFEVSSKLLDIASSAIDISDGLFQDLDHICKASKVGAVICLEKIPTFLSNSLTIDEINRGDDYEILFTSDKSKREKIKRIAKEENIPICEIGSINEGDEVDIFSPDGVFLKASSGYQHF
;
A
#
# COMPACT_ATOMS: atom_id res chain seq x y z
N MET A 1 -35.76 -27.19 -30.07
CA MET A 1 -35.25 -26.82 -28.74
C MET A 1 -34.71 -28.08 -28.13
N GLU A 2 -33.45 -28.36 -28.38
CA GLU A 2 -32.74 -29.53 -27.84
C GLU A 2 -31.85 -29.09 -26.71
N ALA A 3 -32.06 -29.71 -25.53
CA ALA A 3 -31.28 -29.49 -24.36
C ALA A 3 -29.95 -30.23 -24.50
N TRP A 4 -28.81 -29.50 -24.34
CA TRP A 4 -27.49 -30.08 -24.27
C TRP A 4 -27.22 -30.51 -22.85
N GLU A 5 -27.23 -31.82 -22.60
CA GLU A 5 -26.73 -32.40 -21.34
C GLU A 5 -25.21 -32.38 -21.32
N LEU A 6 -24.65 -31.82 -20.27
CA LEU A 6 -23.21 -31.85 -19.98
C LEU A 6 -22.80 -33.24 -19.44
N PRO A 7 -21.70 -33.85 -19.87
CA PRO A 7 -21.22 -35.11 -19.33
C PRO A 7 -20.64 -34.91 -17.95
N VAL A 8 -21.15 -35.69 -16.99
CA VAL A 8 -20.61 -35.86 -15.65
C VAL A 8 -19.32 -36.67 -15.75
N TYR A 9 -18.16 -36.01 -15.59
CA TYR A 9 -16.90 -36.73 -15.39
C TYR A 9 -16.78 -37.19 -13.94
N SER A 10 -17.09 -38.48 -13.77
CA SER A 10 -16.90 -39.19 -12.52
C SER A 10 -15.41 -39.45 -12.24
N ASN A 11 -15.01 -39.07 -11.03
CA ASN A 11 -13.86 -39.52 -10.25
C ASN A 11 -13.21 -40.83 -10.68
N LEU A 12 -11.91 -40.76 -11.07
CA LEU A 12 -10.99 -41.91 -10.98
C LEU A 12 -9.54 -41.41 -11.10
N TYR A 13 -8.98 -40.81 -10.01
CA TYR A 13 -7.54 -40.82 -9.72
C TYR A 13 -7.33 -40.76 -8.21
N LEU A 14 -7.64 -41.87 -7.53
CA LEU A 14 -7.10 -42.14 -6.19
C LEU A 14 -5.85 -42.98 -6.39
N SER A 15 -4.68 -42.42 -6.51
CA SER A 15 -3.41 -43.11 -6.50
C SER A 15 -2.60 -42.78 -5.23
N LYS A 16 -2.54 -43.78 -4.35
CA LYS A 16 -1.49 -44.12 -3.36
C LYS A 16 -0.75 -42.93 -2.70
N PHE A 17 -1.27 -42.51 -1.56
CA PHE A 17 -0.54 -41.70 -0.61
C PHE A 17 0.34 -42.56 0.29
N ASN A 18 1.64 -42.32 0.30
CA ASN A 18 2.57 -42.79 1.31
C ASN A 18 2.36 -41.97 2.59
N LEU A 19 1.76 -42.55 3.60
CA LEU A 19 1.65 -42.05 4.96
C LEU A 19 3.04 -42.11 5.64
N VAL A 20 3.79 -41.00 5.55
CA VAL A 20 4.83 -40.70 6.52
C VAL A 20 4.16 -39.97 7.68
N LYS A 21 4.35 -40.47 8.90
CA LYS A 21 3.69 -40.00 10.13
C LYS A 21 3.76 -38.45 10.24
N GLY A 22 2.63 -37.77 10.18
CA GLY A 22 2.36 -36.57 10.96
C GLY A 22 2.04 -35.27 10.23
N VAL A 23 2.38 -35.04 8.97
CA VAL A 23 2.02 -33.79 8.29
C VAL A 23 1.46 -34.09 6.90
N LYS A 24 0.19 -33.80 6.69
CA LYS A 24 -0.44 -33.86 5.37
C LYS A 24 0.16 -32.73 4.52
N THR A 25 1.08 -33.06 3.62
CA THR A 25 1.56 -32.08 2.61
C THR A 25 0.46 -31.86 1.59
N LEU A 26 -0.02 -30.62 1.48
CA LEU A 26 -0.97 -30.21 0.47
C LEU A 26 -0.23 -29.97 -0.86
N ASN A 27 -0.85 -30.30 -1.99
CA ASN A 27 -0.42 -29.77 -3.27
C ASN A 27 -0.87 -28.31 -3.40
N GLU A 28 -0.39 -27.62 -4.42
CA GLU A 28 -0.67 -26.20 -4.67
C GLU A 28 -2.17 -25.88 -4.68
N HIS A 29 -2.96 -26.61 -5.47
CA HIS A 29 -4.42 -26.41 -5.54
C HIS A 29 -5.12 -26.59 -4.19
N GLN A 30 -4.72 -27.61 -3.42
CA GLN A 30 -5.26 -27.84 -2.08
C GLN A 30 -4.87 -26.71 -1.12
N LEU A 31 -3.65 -26.18 -1.23
CA LEU A 31 -3.18 -25.07 -0.44
C LEU A 31 -3.99 -23.79 -0.76
N ILE A 32 -4.16 -23.47 -2.02
CA ILE A 32 -4.97 -22.32 -2.46
C ILE A 32 -6.40 -22.45 -1.94
N GLN A 33 -7.00 -23.62 -2.10
CA GLN A 33 -8.36 -23.89 -1.64
C GLN A 33 -8.51 -23.76 -0.12
N GLU A 34 -7.55 -24.25 0.67
CA GLU A 34 -7.62 -24.25 2.13
C GLU A 34 -7.35 -22.88 2.75
N TYR A 35 -6.37 -22.14 2.19
CA TYR A 35 -5.90 -20.90 2.81
C TYR A 35 -6.40 -19.63 2.13
N PHE A 36 -6.71 -19.64 0.83
CA PHE A 36 -6.87 -18.40 0.09
C PHE A 36 -8.24 -18.21 -0.59
N SER A 37 -8.94 -19.27 -0.98
CA SER A 37 -10.16 -19.18 -1.80
C SER A 37 -11.31 -18.40 -1.16
N GLU A 38 -11.39 -18.37 0.16
CA GLU A 38 -12.49 -17.73 0.91
C GLU A 38 -12.19 -16.30 1.37
N ILE A 39 -10.98 -15.77 1.11
CA ILE A 39 -10.61 -14.44 1.60
C ILE A 39 -11.45 -13.37 0.89
N GLY A 40 -12.29 -12.70 1.67
CA GLY A 40 -13.17 -11.64 1.17
C GLY A 40 -14.30 -12.12 0.26
N SER A 41 -14.63 -13.42 0.24
CA SER A 41 -15.68 -13.97 -0.60
C SER A 41 -17.04 -13.27 -0.44
N ALA A 42 -17.33 -12.73 0.74
CA ALA A 42 -18.53 -11.94 1.02
C ALA A 42 -18.61 -10.63 0.20
N PHE A 43 -17.51 -10.12 -0.32
CA PHE A 43 -17.43 -8.85 -1.03
C PHE A 43 -17.42 -8.99 -2.56
N LEU A 44 -17.34 -10.20 -3.10
CA LEU A 44 -17.23 -10.47 -4.55
C LEU A 44 -18.31 -9.74 -5.37
N VAL A 45 -19.56 -9.83 -4.96
CA VAL A 45 -20.68 -9.21 -5.70
C VAL A 45 -20.60 -7.68 -5.63
N GLU A 46 -20.35 -7.11 -4.45
CA GLU A 46 -20.22 -5.66 -4.25
C GLU A 46 -19.10 -5.08 -5.11
N GLN A 47 -17.98 -5.79 -5.22
CA GLN A 47 -16.80 -5.38 -5.98
C GLN A 47 -16.86 -5.76 -7.48
N GLY A 48 -17.97 -6.30 -7.95
CA GLY A 48 -18.18 -6.62 -9.35
C GLY A 48 -17.37 -7.81 -9.86
N ILE A 49 -16.93 -8.69 -8.96
CA ILE A 49 -16.20 -9.91 -9.33
C ILE A 49 -17.21 -10.97 -9.81
N ARG A 50 -17.13 -11.33 -11.09
CA ARG A 50 -18.00 -12.32 -11.71
C ARG A 50 -17.46 -13.73 -11.63
N VAL A 51 -16.15 -13.88 -11.78
CA VAL A 51 -15.42 -15.14 -11.65
C VAL A 51 -14.29 -14.93 -10.65
N PRO A 52 -14.36 -15.53 -9.45
CA PRO A 52 -13.29 -15.44 -8.43
C PRO A 52 -12.23 -16.52 -8.62
N ILE A 53 -11.42 -16.77 -7.56
CA ILE A 53 -10.47 -17.89 -7.49
C ILE A 53 -11.16 -19.22 -7.82
N GLY A 54 -10.52 -20.04 -8.67
CA GLY A 54 -10.99 -21.38 -9.04
C GLY A 54 -11.16 -21.59 -10.54
N ASP A 55 -10.98 -20.54 -11.35
CA ASP A 55 -10.91 -20.59 -12.80
C ASP A 55 -9.53 -20.09 -13.28
N ASP A 56 -9.23 -20.17 -14.57
CA ASP A 56 -7.95 -19.73 -15.16
C ASP A 56 -7.67 -18.24 -14.93
N ALA A 57 -8.72 -17.44 -14.83
CA ALA A 57 -8.60 -15.99 -14.57
C ALA A 57 -9.82 -15.44 -13.84
N ALA A 58 -9.62 -14.41 -13.03
CA ALA A 58 -10.71 -13.63 -12.47
C ALA A 58 -11.37 -12.77 -13.56
N VAL A 59 -12.71 -12.66 -13.51
CA VAL A 59 -13.47 -11.78 -14.40
C VAL A 59 -14.14 -10.68 -13.58
N ILE A 60 -13.80 -9.43 -13.91
CA ILE A 60 -14.22 -8.24 -13.16
C ILE A 60 -15.09 -7.36 -14.05
N SER A 61 -16.19 -6.87 -13.50
CA SER A 61 -17.04 -5.85 -14.15
C SER A 61 -16.63 -4.47 -13.67
N SER A 62 -16.08 -3.65 -14.56
CA SER A 62 -15.74 -2.25 -14.22
C SER A 62 -17.00 -1.40 -14.06
N PRO A 63 -17.12 -0.57 -13.01
CA PRO A 63 -18.23 0.34 -12.84
C PRO A 63 -18.31 1.38 -13.98
N LYS A 64 -19.53 1.68 -14.44
CA LYS A 64 -19.72 2.67 -15.51
C LYS A 64 -19.26 4.06 -15.07
N GLY A 65 -18.52 4.76 -15.93
CA GLY A 65 -18.02 6.12 -15.67
C GLY A 65 -16.81 6.20 -14.74
N LYS A 66 -16.17 5.06 -14.47
CA LYS A 66 -14.94 5.00 -13.69
C LYS A 66 -13.77 4.45 -14.50
N GLU A 67 -12.59 4.86 -14.13
CA GLU A 67 -11.31 4.33 -14.59
C GLU A 67 -10.75 3.33 -13.57
N SER A 68 -10.07 2.30 -14.07
CA SER A 68 -9.36 1.35 -13.22
C SER A 68 -7.98 1.88 -12.87
N VAL A 69 -7.64 1.81 -11.59
CA VAL A 69 -6.29 2.09 -11.06
C VAL A 69 -5.71 0.78 -10.58
N ILE A 70 -4.50 0.45 -11.01
CA ILE A 70 -3.84 -0.83 -10.72
C ILE A 70 -2.40 -0.53 -10.30
N SER A 71 -1.95 -1.16 -9.22
CA SER A 71 -0.55 -1.19 -8.81
C SER A 71 -0.11 -2.57 -8.41
N VAL A 72 1.21 -2.78 -8.32
CA VAL A 72 1.82 -4.03 -7.89
C VAL A 72 3.08 -3.76 -7.08
N ASP A 73 3.17 -4.40 -5.91
CA ASP A 73 4.33 -4.36 -5.04
C ASP A 73 4.83 -5.74 -4.70
N THR A 74 6.15 -5.84 -4.50
CA THR A 74 6.80 -7.07 -4.05
C THR A 74 7.53 -6.83 -2.74
N SER A 75 7.11 -7.53 -1.70
CA SER A 75 7.75 -7.55 -0.39
C SER A 75 8.61 -8.80 -0.23
N ILE A 76 9.92 -8.64 0.02
CA ILE A 76 10.90 -9.72 0.17
C ILE A 76 11.33 -9.80 1.63
N GLY A 77 11.29 -11.02 2.19
CA GLY A 77 11.75 -11.29 3.55
C GLY A 77 13.22 -10.95 3.76
N GLY A 78 13.54 -10.23 4.83
CA GLY A 78 14.88 -9.73 5.12
C GLY A 78 15.28 -8.44 4.40
N VAL A 79 14.48 -7.99 3.43
CA VAL A 79 14.66 -6.71 2.71
C VAL A 79 13.60 -5.71 3.15
N HIS A 80 12.33 -5.97 2.85
CA HIS A 80 11.21 -5.06 3.11
C HIS A 80 10.53 -5.29 4.47
N PHE A 81 10.75 -6.46 5.06
CA PHE A 81 10.27 -6.80 6.40
C PHE A 81 11.19 -7.83 7.07
N LEU A 82 11.18 -7.86 8.40
CA LEU A 82 11.96 -8.85 9.15
C LEU A 82 11.28 -10.23 9.05
N GLU A 83 12.02 -11.27 8.66
CA GLU A 83 11.49 -12.65 8.60
C GLU A 83 10.97 -13.15 9.97
N SER A 84 11.38 -12.52 11.07
CA SER A 84 10.93 -12.81 12.43
C SER A 84 9.56 -12.21 12.79
N MET A 85 8.99 -11.36 11.94
CA MET A 85 7.67 -10.80 12.16
C MET A 85 6.59 -11.89 12.15
N HIS A 86 5.49 -11.64 12.84
CA HIS A 86 4.35 -12.55 12.83
C HIS A 86 3.72 -12.60 11.44
N ALA A 87 3.39 -13.81 10.95
CA ALA A 87 2.91 -13.99 9.58
C ALA A 87 1.65 -13.16 9.26
N SER A 88 0.76 -12.96 10.24
CA SER A 88 -0.43 -12.11 10.03
C SER A 88 -0.07 -10.63 9.81
N ASP A 89 0.97 -10.13 10.46
CA ASP A 89 1.41 -8.74 10.26
C ASP A 89 2.16 -8.59 8.94
N ILE A 90 2.93 -9.62 8.53
CA ILE A 90 3.56 -9.67 7.20
C ILE A 90 2.49 -9.62 6.10
N ALA A 91 1.44 -10.44 6.21
CA ALA A 91 0.35 -10.48 5.25
C ALA A 91 -0.39 -9.14 5.16
N TYR A 92 -0.81 -8.60 6.30
CA TYR A 92 -1.51 -7.32 6.37
C TYR A 92 -0.68 -6.20 5.75
N ARG A 93 0.60 -6.07 6.17
CA ARG A 93 1.52 -5.07 5.66
C ARG A 93 1.71 -5.18 4.14
N SER A 94 1.96 -6.38 3.61
CA SER A 94 2.20 -6.57 2.18
C SER A 94 1.03 -6.10 1.30
N VAL A 95 -0.21 -6.26 1.77
CA VAL A 95 -1.39 -5.73 1.07
C VAL A 95 -1.53 -4.23 1.29
N SER A 96 -1.28 -3.74 2.53
CA SER A 96 -1.39 -2.32 2.86
C SER A 96 -0.45 -1.46 2.01
N VAL A 97 0.82 -1.87 1.86
CA VAL A 97 1.82 -1.07 1.12
C VAL A 97 1.43 -0.93 -0.35
N ALA A 98 1.00 -2.02 -0.99
CA ALA A 98 0.50 -1.96 -2.37
C ALA A 98 -0.75 -1.07 -2.52
N LEU A 99 -1.63 -1.07 -1.52
CA LEU A 99 -2.84 -0.23 -1.51
C LEU A 99 -2.55 1.26 -1.33
N SER A 100 -1.38 1.62 -0.82
CA SER A 100 -0.96 3.02 -0.65
C SER A 100 -0.90 3.76 -1.99
N ASP A 101 -0.43 3.10 -3.04
CA ASP A 101 -0.43 3.65 -4.40
C ASP A 101 -1.83 4.01 -4.90
N LEU A 102 -2.82 3.15 -4.61
CA LEU A 102 -4.21 3.44 -4.97
C LEU A 102 -4.75 4.65 -4.20
N ALA A 103 -4.39 4.76 -2.92
CA ALA A 103 -4.74 5.93 -2.13
C ALA A 103 -4.08 7.20 -2.69
N ALA A 104 -2.80 7.14 -3.07
CA ALA A 104 -2.11 8.28 -3.71
C ALA A 104 -2.84 8.75 -4.97
N CYS A 105 -3.46 7.84 -5.72
CA CYS A 105 -4.28 8.16 -6.89
C CYS A 105 -5.71 8.62 -6.58
N GLY A 106 -6.13 8.65 -5.30
CA GLY A 106 -7.51 8.96 -4.89
C GLY A 106 -8.53 7.88 -5.26
N ALA A 107 -8.09 6.66 -5.55
CA ALA A 107 -8.93 5.56 -5.94
C ALA A 107 -9.58 4.86 -4.74
N THR A 108 -10.76 4.29 -4.97
CA THR A 108 -11.41 3.38 -4.01
C THR A 108 -10.92 1.97 -4.30
N PRO A 109 -10.34 1.24 -3.33
CA PRO A 109 -9.86 -0.12 -3.53
C PRO A 109 -11.03 -1.07 -3.81
N ALA A 110 -10.81 -2.10 -4.63
CA ALA A 110 -11.85 -3.03 -5.03
C ALA A 110 -11.44 -4.51 -4.92
N TRP A 111 -10.18 -4.85 -5.14
CA TRP A 111 -9.70 -6.23 -5.13
C TRP A 111 -8.17 -6.29 -5.02
N PHE A 112 -7.66 -7.48 -4.73
CA PHE A 112 -6.24 -7.77 -4.83
C PHE A 112 -5.96 -9.18 -5.33
N THR A 113 -4.75 -9.41 -5.85
CA THR A 113 -4.19 -10.73 -6.15
C THR A 113 -2.90 -10.95 -5.35
N LEU A 114 -2.51 -12.21 -5.15
CA LEU A 114 -1.38 -12.59 -4.31
C LEU A 114 -0.52 -13.64 -5.01
N ALA A 115 0.74 -13.32 -5.33
CA ALA A 115 1.74 -14.33 -5.67
C ALA A 115 2.67 -14.52 -4.45
N LEU A 116 2.64 -15.74 -3.89
CA LEU A 116 3.36 -16.11 -2.68
C LEU A 116 4.43 -17.15 -2.97
N SER A 117 5.68 -16.84 -2.65
CA SER A 117 6.79 -17.80 -2.67
C SER A 117 7.22 -18.17 -1.25
N LEU A 118 7.33 -19.45 -0.94
CA LEU A 118 7.69 -19.99 0.37
C LEU A 118 8.83 -21.01 0.27
N LYS A 119 9.77 -20.96 1.23
CA LYS A 119 10.88 -21.95 1.33
C LYS A 119 10.35 -23.36 1.60
N LYS A 120 9.28 -23.47 2.39
CA LYS A 120 8.68 -24.74 2.82
C LYS A 120 7.21 -24.56 3.15
N TYR A 121 6.45 -25.65 3.05
CA TYR A 121 5.09 -25.72 3.58
C TYR A 121 5.14 -25.68 5.13
N ASP A 122 4.44 -24.69 5.72
CA ASP A 122 4.29 -24.53 7.16
C ASP A 122 2.82 -24.17 7.46
N PRO A 123 2.00 -25.14 7.90
CA PRO A 123 0.58 -24.94 8.14
C PRO A 123 0.27 -23.84 9.16
N LYS A 124 1.11 -23.73 10.20
CA LYS A 124 0.92 -22.70 11.23
C LYS A 124 1.18 -21.31 10.65
N TRP A 125 2.29 -21.14 9.95
CA TRP A 125 2.62 -19.88 9.30
C TRP A 125 1.55 -19.48 8.29
N LEU A 126 1.07 -20.42 7.46
CA LEU A 126 0.01 -20.17 6.47
C LEU A 126 -1.33 -19.79 7.12
N SER A 127 -1.70 -20.44 8.23
CA SER A 127 -2.90 -20.08 8.98
C SER A 127 -2.82 -18.68 9.58
N ASP A 128 -1.68 -18.32 10.15
CA ASP A 128 -1.44 -16.98 10.67
C ASP A 128 -1.40 -15.94 9.53
N PHE A 129 -0.79 -16.25 8.39
CA PHE A 129 -0.74 -15.41 7.19
C PHE A 129 -2.14 -15.15 6.62
N LYS A 130 -2.95 -16.21 6.46
CA LYS A 130 -4.36 -16.13 6.06
C LYS A 130 -5.13 -15.15 6.94
N LYS A 131 -4.95 -15.20 8.26
CA LYS A 131 -5.62 -14.29 9.19
C LYS A 131 -5.29 -12.82 8.90
N GLY A 132 -4.04 -12.50 8.57
CA GLY A 132 -3.67 -11.14 8.21
C GLY A 132 -4.33 -10.66 6.91
N LEU A 133 -4.47 -11.55 5.92
CA LEU A 133 -5.21 -11.26 4.69
C LEU A 133 -6.71 -11.07 4.96
N GLU A 134 -7.31 -11.90 5.82
CA GLU A 134 -8.72 -11.77 6.24
C GLU A 134 -8.96 -10.45 6.99
N ASP A 135 -8.03 -10.04 7.87
CA ASP A 135 -8.12 -8.79 8.62
C ASP A 135 -8.23 -7.59 7.66
N ILE A 136 -7.28 -7.44 6.73
CA ILE A 136 -7.28 -6.30 5.80
C ILE A 136 -8.40 -6.38 4.76
N SER A 137 -8.73 -7.56 4.26
CA SER A 137 -9.85 -7.80 3.36
C SER A 137 -11.18 -7.36 3.98
N THR A 138 -11.39 -7.70 5.26
CA THR A 138 -12.59 -7.32 6.00
C THR A 138 -12.63 -5.82 6.29
N GLU A 139 -11.51 -5.23 6.70
CA GLU A 139 -11.41 -3.80 7.00
C GLU A 139 -11.75 -2.94 5.78
N LEU A 140 -11.23 -3.30 4.62
CA LEU A 140 -11.39 -2.53 3.38
C LEU A 140 -12.48 -3.06 2.44
N LYS A 141 -13.10 -4.20 2.78
CA LYS A 141 -14.14 -4.88 1.99
C LYS A 141 -13.67 -5.24 0.58
N ILE A 142 -12.44 -5.73 0.47
CA ILE A 142 -11.83 -6.13 -0.80
C ILE A 142 -11.54 -7.63 -0.82
N PRO A 143 -11.97 -8.39 -1.85
CA PRO A 143 -11.66 -9.80 -1.98
C PRO A 143 -10.27 -10.05 -2.56
N LEU A 144 -9.67 -11.18 -2.19
CA LEU A 144 -8.60 -11.84 -2.93
C LEU A 144 -9.23 -12.56 -4.13
N ILE A 145 -8.82 -12.23 -5.34
CA ILE A 145 -9.48 -12.72 -6.57
C ILE A 145 -8.60 -13.63 -7.42
N GLY A 146 -7.33 -13.81 -7.07
CA GLY A 146 -6.40 -14.64 -7.84
C GLY A 146 -5.00 -14.59 -7.27
N GLY A 147 -4.08 -15.27 -7.92
CA GLY A 147 -2.68 -15.28 -7.55
C GLY A 147 -1.96 -16.57 -7.91
N ASP A 148 -0.81 -16.79 -7.27
CA ASP A 148 0.04 -17.95 -7.50
C ASP A 148 0.72 -18.35 -6.18
N THR A 149 1.11 -19.62 -6.04
CA THR A 149 1.85 -20.10 -4.86
C THR A 149 2.97 -21.02 -5.31
N THR A 150 4.21 -20.61 -5.06
CA THR A 150 5.39 -21.32 -5.53
C THR A 150 6.37 -21.62 -4.39
N LYS A 151 7.33 -22.52 -4.67
CA LYS A 151 8.43 -22.82 -3.75
C LYS A 151 9.65 -21.97 -4.08
N GLY A 152 10.09 -21.13 -3.15
CA GLY A 152 11.25 -20.27 -3.30
C GLY A 152 11.60 -19.53 -2.02
N ASN A 153 12.43 -18.50 -2.09
CA ASN A 153 12.64 -17.58 -0.97
C ASN A 153 11.34 -16.86 -0.64
N LEU A 154 11.17 -16.44 0.62
CA LEU A 154 9.97 -15.74 1.05
C LEU A 154 9.83 -14.43 0.28
N SER A 155 8.86 -14.39 -0.61
CA SER A 155 8.50 -13.24 -1.44
C SER A 155 6.98 -13.18 -1.58
N ILE A 156 6.44 -12.00 -1.46
CA ILE A 156 5.01 -11.71 -1.46
C ILE A 156 4.80 -10.59 -2.48
N THR A 157 4.21 -10.93 -3.62
CA THR A 157 3.82 -9.94 -4.62
C THR A 157 2.31 -9.76 -4.56
N VAL A 158 1.89 -8.53 -4.31
CA VAL A 158 0.48 -8.14 -4.25
C VAL A 158 0.19 -7.19 -5.40
N GLN A 159 -0.74 -7.55 -6.27
CA GLN A 159 -1.35 -6.62 -7.20
C GLN A 159 -2.68 -6.16 -6.61
N VAL A 160 -2.92 -4.88 -6.65
CA VAL A 160 -4.15 -4.26 -6.16
C VAL A 160 -4.87 -3.52 -7.28
N GLY A 161 -6.18 -3.51 -7.21
CA GLY A 161 -6.99 -2.76 -8.14
C GLY A 161 -8.14 -2.02 -7.47
N GLY A 162 -8.48 -0.90 -8.05
CA GLY A 162 -9.54 -0.04 -7.57
C GLY A 162 -10.09 0.85 -8.68
N TYR A 163 -10.96 1.76 -8.30
CA TYR A 163 -11.66 2.62 -9.25
C TYR A 163 -11.66 4.08 -8.78
N VAL A 164 -11.54 4.98 -9.76
CA VAL A 164 -11.70 6.42 -9.59
C VAL A 164 -12.67 6.94 -10.63
N GLU A 165 -13.32 8.07 -10.43
CA GLU A 165 -14.12 8.73 -11.46
C GLU A 165 -13.26 9.08 -12.68
N ALA A 166 -13.79 8.87 -13.89
CA ALA A 166 -13.04 9.09 -15.12
C ALA A 166 -12.48 10.52 -15.21
N GLY A 167 -11.18 10.61 -15.44
CA GLY A 167 -10.44 11.88 -15.52
C GLY A 167 -10.15 12.55 -14.16
N LYS A 168 -10.36 11.87 -13.04
CA LYS A 168 -10.17 12.41 -11.69
C LYS A 168 -8.98 11.83 -10.93
N ALA A 169 -8.31 10.81 -11.46
CA ALA A 169 -7.15 10.23 -10.81
C ALA A 169 -6.10 11.30 -10.46
N LEU A 170 -5.65 11.30 -9.21
CA LEU A 170 -4.50 12.09 -8.82
C LEU A 170 -3.24 11.46 -9.41
N THR A 171 -2.31 12.31 -9.85
CA THR A 171 -1.05 11.90 -10.45
C THR A 171 0.11 12.68 -9.86
N ARG A 172 1.33 12.22 -10.10
CA ARG A 172 2.55 12.98 -9.77
C ARG A 172 2.69 14.24 -10.61
N GLU A 173 2.15 14.25 -11.82
CA GLU A 173 2.07 15.41 -12.70
C GLU A 173 0.92 16.33 -12.29
N GLY A 174 1.13 17.67 -12.38
CA GLY A 174 0.09 18.68 -12.17
C GLY A 174 0.41 19.71 -11.12
N ALA A 175 1.52 19.60 -10.38
CA ALA A 175 2.00 20.64 -9.48
C ALA A 175 2.32 21.94 -10.25
N ARG A 176 1.98 23.09 -9.66
CA ARG A 176 2.12 24.41 -10.30
C ARG A 176 2.93 25.33 -9.42
N ILE A 177 3.72 26.20 -10.03
CA ILE A 177 4.45 27.25 -9.31
C ILE A 177 3.48 28.04 -8.43
N GLY A 178 3.82 28.15 -7.14
CA GLY A 178 3.00 28.80 -6.14
C GLY A 178 2.04 27.88 -5.37
N ASP A 179 1.90 26.61 -5.78
CA ASP A 179 1.20 25.61 -4.98
C ASP A 179 1.87 25.41 -3.62
N VAL A 180 1.07 25.08 -2.64
CA VAL A 180 1.52 24.70 -1.29
C VAL A 180 1.72 23.20 -1.25
N ILE A 181 2.79 22.75 -0.61
CA ILE A 181 3.10 21.34 -0.39
C ILE A 181 2.54 20.90 0.96
N TYR A 182 1.79 19.82 0.97
CA TYR A 182 1.15 19.25 2.16
C TYR A 182 1.57 17.80 2.36
N VAL A 183 1.60 17.38 3.62
CA VAL A 183 1.78 15.98 4.01
C VAL A 183 0.75 15.60 5.06
N THR A 184 0.21 14.37 4.96
CA THR A 184 -0.66 13.79 5.97
C THR A 184 0.14 13.14 7.10
N GLY A 185 -0.46 12.99 8.28
CA GLY A 185 0.08 12.22 9.40
C GLY A 185 1.39 12.74 9.95
N CYS A 186 2.34 11.83 10.20
CA CYS A 186 3.67 12.12 10.75
C CYS A 186 4.75 11.35 10.01
N ILE A 187 5.83 12.01 9.66
CA ILE A 187 6.98 11.45 8.94
C ILE A 187 8.00 10.87 9.92
N GLY A 188 8.68 9.77 9.50
CA GLY A 188 9.67 9.05 10.29
C GLY A 188 9.06 8.15 11.37
N ALA A 189 7.73 8.00 11.39
CA ALA A 189 7.04 7.18 12.37
C ALA A 189 7.27 5.69 12.14
N ALA A 190 7.30 5.25 10.88
CA ALA A 190 7.55 3.86 10.53
C ALA A 190 9.00 3.45 10.78
N SER A 191 9.96 4.29 10.43
CA SER A 191 11.37 4.01 10.68
C SER A 191 11.71 3.92 12.17
N SER A 192 11.12 4.79 13.01
CA SER A 192 11.21 4.70 14.48
C SER A 192 10.60 3.41 15.00
N ALA A 193 9.44 3.00 14.47
CA ALA A 193 8.79 1.75 14.84
C ALA A 193 9.63 0.52 14.45
N LEU A 194 10.28 0.55 13.29
CA LEU A 194 11.20 -0.53 12.86
C LEU A 194 12.42 -0.64 13.79
N ASP A 195 13.00 0.47 14.23
CA ASP A 195 14.11 0.48 15.16
C ASP A 195 13.69 -0.09 16.53
N ASN A 196 12.50 0.27 17.02
CA ASN A 196 11.92 -0.33 18.23
C ASN A 196 11.67 -1.83 18.08
N LEU A 197 11.19 -2.27 16.91
CA LEU A 197 10.98 -3.69 16.60
C LEU A 197 12.30 -4.47 16.62
N ARG A 198 13.36 -3.93 16.02
CA ARG A 198 14.71 -4.51 16.04
C ARG A 198 15.29 -4.56 17.45
N GLY A 199 15.02 -3.55 18.27
CA GLY A 199 15.43 -3.47 19.67
C GLY A 199 14.58 -4.31 20.63
N GLY A 200 13.52 -4.96 20.17
CA GLY A 200 12.59 -5.74 21.03
C GLY A 200 11.65 -4.90 21.90
N ASN A 201 11.53 -3.59 21.64
CA ASN A 201 10.78 -2.62 22.43
C ASN A 201 9.48 -2.15 21.74
N LEU A 202 8.85 -3.01 20.97
CA LEU A 202 7.68 -2.66 20.15
C LEU A 202 6.47 -2.26 21.01
N THR A 203 5.98 -1.05 20.81
CA THR A 203 4.75 -0.53 21.43
C THR A 203 3.52 -0.80 20.56
N ARG A 204 2.30 -0.57 21.12
CA ARG A 204 1.05 -0.64 20.34
C ARG A 204 1.02 0.40 19.21
N LEU A 205 1.59 1.58 19.43
CA LEU A 205 1.67 2.64 18.40
C LEU A 205 2.60 2.24 17.26
N ASP A 206 3.72 1.61 17.58
CA ASP A 206 4.68 1.15 16.57
C ASP A 206 4.07 0.07 15.67
N LYS A 207 3.22 -0.81 16.23
CA LYS A 207 2.48 -1.80 15.43
C LYS A 207 1.65 -1.15 14.34
N ASN A 208 0.90 -0.10 14.67
CA ASN A 208 0.01 0.59 13.73
C ASN A 208 0.76 1.48 12.72
N ARG A 209 2.07 1.65 12.87
CA ARG A 209 2.88 2.49 11.99
C ARG A 209 3.69 1.67 11.01
N TYR A 210 4.30 0.59 11.48
CA TYR A 210 5.15 -0.26 10.67
C TYR A 210 4.48 -1.59 10.30
N LEU A 211 3.94 -2.34 11.27
CA LEU A 211 3.39 -3.66 11.01
C LEU A 211 2.05 -3.60 10.26
N ARG A 212 1.22 -2.63 10.58
CA ARG A 212 -0.13 -2.45 9.99
C ARG A 212 -0.36 -0.97 9.65
N PRO A 213 0.36 -0.41 8.65
CA PRO A 213 0.21 0.99 8.28
C PRO A 213 -1.24 1.27 7.84
N LYS A 214 -1.78 2.39 8.32
CA LYS A 214 -3.13 2.82 7.95
C LYS A 214 -3.08 3.59 6.62
N ILE A 215 -3.73 3.06 5.61
CA ILE A 215 -3.81 3.69 4.31
C ILE A 215 -4.78 4.88 4.32
N ARG A 216 -4.46 5.94 3.59
CA ARG A 216 -5.12 7.24 3.65
C ARG A 216 -6.28 7.40 2.64
N PHE A 217 -7.07 6.34 2.39
CA PHE A 217 -8.17 6.37 1.43
C PHE A 217 -9.21 7.46 1.72
N GLU A 218 -9.60 7.63 2.99
CA GLU A 218 -10.61 8.60 3.39
C GLU A 218 -10.16 10.04 3.09
N VAL A 219 -8.88 10.34 3.31
CA VAL A 219 -8.29 11.63 3.00
C VAL A 219 -8.17 11.81 1.50
N SER A 220 -7.54 10.85 0.81
CA SER A 220 -7.19 11.00 -0.61
C SER A 220 -8.42 11.09 -1.51
N SER A 221 -9.50 10.37 -1.21
CA SER A 221 -10.78 10.52 -1.92
C SER A 221 -11.37 11.93 -1.83
N LYS A 222 -11.14 12.65 -0.74
CA LYS A 222 -11.58 14.04 -0.55
C LYS A 222 -10.62 15.06 -1.18
N LEU A 223 -9.42 14.63 -1.58
CA LEU A 223 -8.45 15.47 -2.28
C LEU A 223 -8.72 15.57 -3.80
N LEU A 224 -9.57 14.73 -4.35
CA LEU A 224 -10.04 14.85 -5.73
C LEU A 224 -10.61 16.26 -5.95
N ASP A 225 -10.25 16.94 -7.04
CA ASP A 225 -10.57 18.35 -7.33
C ASP A 225 -9.98 19.40 -6.36
N ILE A 226 -9.11 18.99 -5.44
CA ILE A 226 -8.43 19.86 -4.48
C ILE A 226 -6.92 19.83 -4.69
N ALA A 227 -6.32 18.65 -4.72
CA ALA A 227 -4.90 18.48 -4.99
C ALA A 227 -4.61 18.71 -6.48
N SER A 228 -3.48 19.30 -6.78
CA SER A 228 -2.94 19.46 -8.14
C SER A 228 -2.04 18.29 -8.52
N SER A 229 -1.36 17.67 -7.56
CA SER A 229 -0.58 16.44 -7.70
C SER A 229 -0.55 15.68 -6.39
N ALA A 230 -0.30 14.37 -6.44
CA ALA A 230 -0.14 13.55 -5.24
C ALA A 230 0.77 12.35 -5.49
N ILE A 231 1.37 11.85 -4.38
CA ILE A 231 2.17 10.63 -4.28
C ILE A 231 2.05 10.13 -2.84
N ASP A 232 2.24 8.84 -2.59
CA ASP A 232 2.49 8.34 -1.23
C ASP A 232 3.98 8.43 -0.87
N ILE A 233 4.29 8.38 0.41
CA ILE A 233 5.67 8.45 0.92
C ILE A 233 6.13 7.03 1.25
N SER A 234 6.80 6.40 0.31
CA SER A 234 7.34 5.05 0.40
C SER A 234 8.87 5.03 0.50
N ASP A 235 9.55 5.81 -0.34
CA ASP A 235 11.02 5.84 -0.42
C ASP A 235 11.65 6.92 0.46
N GLY A 236 10.87 7.89 0.87
CA GLY A 236 11.26 9.01 1.72
C GLY A 236 10.75 10.36 1.20
N LEU A 237 10.43 11.26 2.12
CA LEU A 237 9.74 12.51 1.82
C LEU A 237 10.39 13.31 0.68
N PHE A 238 11.69 13.44 0.68
CA PHE A 238 12.39 14.28 -0.31
C PHE A 238 12.48 13.58 -1.67
N GLN A 239 12.69 12.25 -1.70
CA GLN A 239 12.73 11.48 -2.94
C GLN A 239 11.35 11.47 -3.62
N ASP A 240 10.30 11.26 -2.84
CA ASP A 240 8.93 11.22 -3.37
C ASP A 240 8.46 12.61 -3.83
N LEU A 241 8.88 13.69 -3.14
CA LEU A 241 8.65 15.05 -3.65
C LEU A 241 9.41 15.33 -4.95
N ASP A 242 10.63 14.84 -5.08
CA ASP A 242 11.43 14.96 -6.31
C ASP A 242 10.74 14.28 -7.50
N HIS A 243 10.04 13.17 -7.27
CA HIS A 243 9.20 12.53 -8.30
C HIS A 243 8.05 13.44 -8.76
N ILE A 244 7.38 14.16 -7.85
CA ILE A 244 6.39 15.17 -8.21
C ILE A 244 7.04 16.31 -9.02
N CYS A 245 8.17 16.84 -8.54
CA CYS A 245 8.87 17.92 -9.18
C CYS A 245 9.28 17.58 -10.62
N LYS A 246 9.87 16.39 -10.82
CA LYS A 246 10.27 15.89 -12.14
C LYS A 246 9.09 15.67 -13.07
N ALA A 247 8.00 15.05 -12.58
CA ALA A 247 6.80 14.82 -13.38
C ALA A 247 6.12 16.12 -13.79
N SER A 248 6.14 17.13 -12.92
CA SER A 248 5.50 18.44 -13.14
C SER A 248 6.44 19.48 -13.73
N LYS A 249 7.75 19.21 -13.85
CA LYS A 249 8.80 20.14 -14.35
C LYS A 249 8.87 21.43 -13.54
N VAL A 250 8.95 21.30 -12.23
CA VAL A 250 9.00 22.40 -11.26
C VAL A 250 10.03 22.07 -10.16
N GLY A 251 10.44 23.07 -9.39
CA GLY A 251 11.20 22.91 -8.17
C GLY A 251 10.32 22.99 -6.92
N ALA A 252 10.91 22.72 -5.77
CA ALA A 252 10.22 22.80 -4.49
C ALA A 252 11.13 23.37 -3.40
N VAL A 253 10.54 24.07 -2.42
CA VAL A 253 11.19 24.47 -1.17
C VAL A 253 10.43 23.93 0.00
N ILE A 254 11.10 23.17 0.88
CA ILE A 254 10.54 22.63 2.12
C ILE A 254 11.16 23.35 3.32
N CYS A 255 10.32 23.68 4.29
CA CYS A 255 10.72 24.13 5.62
C CYS A 255 10.87 22.92 6.56
N LEU A 256 12.08 22.60 6.97
CA LEU A 256 12.39 21.45 7.82
C LEU A 256 11.56 21.42 9.12
N GLU A 257 11.43 22.58 9.78
CA GLU A 257 10.69 22.75 11.04
C GLU A 257 9.16 22.57 10.90
N LYS A 258 8.63 22.61 9.67
CA LYS A 258 7.20 22.43 9.41
C LYS A 258 6.82 20.97 9.12
N ILE A 259 7.81 20.10 8.93
CA ILE A 259 7.55 18.68 8.70
C ILE A 259 7.01 18.08 10.00
N PRO A 260 5.81 17.48 9.98
CA PRO A 260 5.25 16.84 11.17
C PRO A 260 6.01 15.55 11.46
N THR A 261 6.88 15.57 12.45
CA THR A 261 7.67 14.43 12.87
C THR A 261 7.09 13.80 14.12
N PHE A 262 7.27 12.48 14.25
CA PHE A 262 6.78 11.74 15.41
C PHE A 262 7.57 12.04 16.68
N LEU A 263 8.86 12.19 16.58
CA LEU A 263 9.73 12.54 17.68
C LEU A 263 9.83 14.06 17.76
N SER A 264 9.32 14.64 18.81
CA SER A 264 9.19 16.08 19.01
C SER A 264 10.51 16.86 19.10
N ASN A 265 11.66 16.21 18.98
CA ASN A 265 12.99 16.83 19.05
C ASN A 265 13.88 16.31 17.91
N SER A 266 14.03 17.13 16.88
CA SER A 266 15.10 17.06 15.87
C SER A 266 15.35 15.69 15.23
N LEU A 267 14.42 15.22 14.38
CA LEU A 267 14.79 14.21 13.40
C LEU A 267 15.86 14.80 12.46
N THR A 268 16.87 14.00 12.17
CA THR A 268 17.83 14.32 11.13
C THR A 268 17.17 14.22 9.76
N ILE A 269 17.76 14.85 8.75
CA ILE A 269 17.29 14.73 7.36
C ILE A 269 17.23 13.25 6.93
N ASP A 270 18.24 12.47 7.34
CA ASP A 270 18.30 11.04 7.03
C ASP A 270 17.13 10.25 7.65
N GLU A 271 16.71 10.58 8.88
CA GLU A 271 15.55 9.93 9.51
C GLU A 271 14.22 10.29 8.84
N ILE A 272 14.08 11.53 8.37
CA ILE A 272 12.90 12.00 7.62
C ILE A 272 12.82 11.31 6.25
N ASN A 273 13.97 10.96 5.67
CA ASN A 273 14.06 10.39 4.32
C ASN A 273 14.23 8.85 4.31
N ARG A 274 13.92 8.16 5.40
CA ARG A 274 14.01 6.68 5.47
C ARG A 274 12.84 5.95 4.82
N GLY A 275 11.74 6.66 4.52
CA GLY A 275 10.56 6.10 3.88
C GLY A 275 9.70 5.20 4.77
N ASP A 276 8.87 4.39 4.12
CA ASP A 276 7.96 3.41 4.74
C ASP A 276 6.78 4.03 5.50
N ASP A 277 6.56 5.35 5.39
CA ASP A 277 5.51 6.06 6.15
C ASP A 277 4.11 5.89 5.58
N TYR A 278 3.96 5.67 4.25
CA TYR A 278 2.68 5.50 3.54
C TYR A 278 1.66 6.62 3.85
N GLU A 279 2.18 7.82 4.06
CA GLU A 279 1.41 9.05 4.14
C GLU A 279 1.25 9.66 2.74
N ILE A 280 0.28 10.55 2.55
CA ILE A 280 0.08 11.24 1.27
C ILE A 280 0.82 12.57 1.28
N LEU A 281 1.70 12.74 0.30
CA LEU A 281 2.33 13.99 -0.08
C LEU A 281 1.58 14.56 -1.27
N PHE A 282 1.10 15.79 -1.19
CA PHE A 282 0.36 16.39 -2.28
C PHE A 282 0.60 17.91 -2.38
N THR A 283 0.31 18.46 -3.55
CA THR A 283 0.35 19.89 -3.80
C THR A 283 -1.05 20.44 -4.04
N SER A 284 -1.27 21.70 -3.72
CA SER A 284 -2.57 22.33 -3.94
C SER A 284 -2.46 23.85 -4.00
N ASP A 285 -3.35 24.47 -4.78
CA ASP A 285 -3.48 25.92 -4.82
C ASP A 285 -3.82 26.52 -3.45
N LYS A 286 -3.23 27.65 -3.12
CA LYS A 286 -3.40 28.35 -1.84
C LYS A 286 -4.86 28.63 -1.49
N SER A 287 -5.73 28.83 -2.45
CA SER A 287 -7.16 29.07 -2.24
C SER A 287 -7.92 27.88 -1.66
N LYS A 288 -7.35 26.68 -1.75
CA LYS A 288 -7.94 25.45 -1.22
C LYS A 288 -7.62 25.20 0.27
N ARG A 289 -6.77 26.03 0.89
CA ARG A 289 -6.27 25.82 2.28
C ARG A 289 -7.38 25.54 3.29
N GLU A 290 -8.47 26.29 3.26
CA GLU A 290 -9.58 26.10 4.22
C GLU A 290 -10.35 24.78 3.97
N LYS A 291 -10.42 24.31 2.74
CA LYS A 291 -10.98 23.00 2.43
C LYS A 291 -10.10 21.89 2.98
N ILE A 292 -8.77 21.99 2.83
CA ILE A 292 -7.79 21.03 3.33
C ILE A 292 -7.83 20.95 4.86
N LYS A 293 -7.89 22.10 5.56
CA LYS A 293 -8.06 22.14 7.03
C LYS A 293 -9.35 21.45 7.49
N ARG A 294 -10.45 21.60 6.74
CA ARG A 294 -11.70 20.93 7.04
C ARG A 294 -11.57 19.42 6.87
N ILE A 295 -10.95 18.93 5.80
CA ILE A 295 -10.67 17.51 5.60
C ILE A 295 -9.84 16.96 6.76
N ALA A 296 -8.76 17.63 7.16
CA ALA A 296 -7.93 17.24 8.31
C ALA A 296 -8.75 17.05 9.59
N LYS A 297 -9.69 17.97 9.84
CA LYS A 297 -10.57 17.92 11.01
C LYS A 297 -11.61 16.79 10.92
N GLU A 298 -12.24 16.62 9.76
CA GLU A 298 -13.27 15.60 9.53
C GLU A 298 -12.68 14.19 9.66
N GLU A 299 -11.49 13.95 9.08
CA GLU A 299 -10.82 12.65 9.13
C GLU A 299 -9.99 12.44 10.40
N ASN A 300 -9.90 13.46 11.25
CA ASN A 300 -9.05 13.43 12.46
C ASN A 300 -7.61 13.00 12.16
N ILE A 301 -7.06 13.52 11.06
CA ILE A 301 -5.69 13.26 10.58
C ILE A 301 -4.98 14.60 10.39
N PRO A 302 -3.79 14.80 10.97
CA PRO A 302 -3.00 15.98 10.68
C PRO A 302 -2.72 16.09 9.18
N ILE A 303 -2.90 17.28 8.59
CA ILE A 303 -2.45 17.64 7.25
C ILE A 303 -1.66 18.93 7.40
N CYS A 304 -0.35 18.83 7.23
CA CYS A 304 0.58 19.92 7.50
C CYS A 304 1.09 20.55 6.21
N GLU A 305 1.13 21.88 6.18
CA GLU A 305 1.79 22.65 5.14
C GLU A 305 3.29 22.68 5.41
N ILE A 306 4.10 22.08 4.53
CA ILE A 306 5.52 21.93 4.74
C ILE A 306 6.41 22.76 3.82
N GLY A 307 5.85 23.35 2.74
CA GLY A 307 6.62 24.06 1.75
C GLY A 307 5.80 24.62 0.60
N SER A 308 6.45 24.94 -0.49
CA SER A 308 5.83 25.46 -1.72
C SER A 308 6.58 25.03 -2.98
N ILE A 309 5.84 24.94 -4.07
CA ILE A 309 6.38 24.71 -5.42
C ILE A 309 6.90 26.04 -5.98
N ASN A 310 8.10 26.00 -6.55
CA ASN A 310 8.80 27.14 -7.15
C ASN A 310 9.27 26.85 -8.59
N GLU A 311 9.91 27.85 -9.19
CA GLU A 311 10.67 27.66 -10.42
C GLU A 311 11.93 26.84 -10.14
N GLY A 312 12.38 26.06 -11.13
CA GLY A 312 13.56 25.20 -11.02
C GLY A 312 13.23 23.73 -11.21
N ASP A 313 14.14 22.87 -10.82
CA ASP A 313 14.08 21.42 -11.02
C ASP A 313 14.64 20.64 -9.81
N GLU A 314 14.99 21.35 -8.72
CA GLU A 314 15.54 20.75 -7.49
C GLU A 314 14.58 20.91 -6.32
N VAL A 315 14.77 20.04 -5.31
CA VAL A 315 14.10 20.13 -4.01
C VAL A 315 15.08 20.75 -3.01
N ASP A 316 14.81 22.00 -2.63
CA ASP A 316 15.57 22.71 -1.62
C ASP A 316 14.97 22.53 -0.23
N ILE A 317 15.83 22.27 0.76
CA ILE A 317 15.44 22.15 2.17
C ILE A 317 15.97 23.38 2.91
N PHE A 318 15.04 24.11 3.51
CA PHE A 318 15.38 25.29 4.31
C PHE A 318 15.33 24.93 5.79
N SER A 319 16.50 25.07 6.46
CA SER A 319 16.58 24.85 7.91
C SER A 319 16.23 26.13 8.68
N PRO A 320 15.91 26.02 9.99
CA PRO A 320 15.65 27.18 10.85
C PRO A 320 16.79 28.23 10.88
N ASP A 321 18.02 27.75 10.67
CA ASP A 321 19.23 28.59 10.67
C ASP A 321 19.45 29.32 9.33
N GLY A 322 18.55 29.15 8.37
CA GLY A 322 18.62 29.77 7.05
C GLY A 322 19.61 29.08 6.10
N VAL A 323 20.03 27.87 6.41
CA VAL A 323 20.95 27.09 5.58
C VAL A 323 20.16 26.22 4.61
N PHE A 324 20.50 26.27 3.32
CA PHE A 324 20.01 25.30 2.33
C PHE A 324 20.76 23.99 2.49
N LEU A 325 20.01 22.92 2.68
CA LEU A 325 20.53 21.56 2.81
C LEU A 325 20.12 20.79 1.54
N LYS A 326 21.02 19.97 1.03
CA LYS A 326 20.65 19.02 -0.03
C LYS A 326 20.09 17.76 0.60
N ALA A 327 18.99 17.25 0.05
CA ALA A 327 18.46 15.96 0.45
C ALA A 327 19.45 14.84 0.09
N SER A 328 19.63 13.89 1.01
CA SER A 328 20.22 12.60 0.65
C SER A 328 19.23 11.82 -0.23
N SER A 329 19.73 10.90 -1.08
CA SER A 329 18.86 9.96 -1.78
C SER A 329 18.06 9.14 -0.76
N GLY A 330 16.78 8.93 -1.00
CA GLY A 330 15.96 8.01 -0.22
C GLY A 330 16.36 6.55 -0.44
N TYR A 331 15.47 5.61 -0.14
CA TYR A 331 15.72 4.19 -0.33
C TYR A 331 15.93 3.85 -1.82
N GLN A 332 16.90 2.99 -2.12
CA GLN A 332 17.20 2.49 -3.46
C GLN A 332 17.53 1.00 -3.41
N HIS A 333 17.00 0.24 -4.35
CA HIS A 333 17.30 -1.19 -4.50
C HIS A 333 18.66 -1.47 -5.14
N PHE A 334 19.18 -0.55 -5.97
CA PHE A 334 20.40 -0.71 -6.78
C PHE A 334 21.26 0.55 -6.73
#